data_d832176ec2fdf98e530e0bc9eb8d5752
#
_entry.id   d832176ec2fdf98e530e0bc9eb8d5752
#
_cell.length_a   1.000
_cell.length_b   1.000
_cell.length_c   1.000
_cell.angle_alpha   90.00
_cell.angle_beta   90.00
_cell.angle_gamma   90.00
#
_symmetry.space_group_name_H-M   'P 1'
#
loop_
_entity.id
_entity.type
_entity.pdbx_description
1 polymer ?
#
loop_
_entity_poly.entity_id
_entity_poly.type
_entity_poly.pdbx_seq_one_letter_code
_entity_poly.pdbx_strand_id
1 'polypeptide(L)'
;MYDKTDGKLSQLTVDAARDGKPNIYSYMDGKKFVRIEIDKDEDGKIDRWEYYGPNQKIEKVGLSRSNDGRQDAWAYQDADGAVAKIEVSTHHDGKVNRVEYYSKGVLERAEEDGDGDGRADKWETYENGALITVSFDTKHTGVADTTIDYRKEKK
;
A
#
# COMPACT_ATOMS: atom_id res chain seq x y z
N MET A 1 -11.80 -19.20 -16.36
CA MET A 1 -11.60 -20.56 -15.81
C MET A 1 -12.68 -20.85 -14.80
N TYR A 2 -13.20 -22.03 -14.78
CA TYR A 2 -14.22 -22.47 -13.83
C TYR A 2 -13.62 -23.48 -12.87
N ASP A 3 -14.07 -23.44 -11.61
CA ASP A 3 -13.73 -24.47 -10.64
C ASP A 3 -14.33 -25.81 -11.07
N LYS A 4 -13.53 -26.87 -11.07
CA LYS A 4 -13.96 -28.21 -11.51
C LYS A 4 -14.85 -28.91 -10.47
N THR A 5 -14.86 -28.41 -9.25
CA THR A 5 -15.56 -29.03 -8.11
C THR A 5 -17.01 -28.59 -8.03
N ASP A 6 -17.28 -27.29 -8.24
CA ASP A 6 -18.63 -26.70 -8.10
C ASP A 6 -19.12 -25.96 -9.36
N GLY A 7 -18.31 -25.91 -10.43
CA GLY A 7 -18.64 -25.26 -11.69
C GLY A 7 -18.72 -23.74 -11.64
N LYS A 8 -18.33 -23.10 -10.52
CA LYS A 8 -18.33 -21.65 -10.39
C LYS A 8 -17.16 -21.03 -11.15
N LEU A 9 -17.34 -19.79 -11.58
CA LEU A 9 -16.28 -19.01 -12.16
C LEU A 9 -15.23 -18.68 -11.08
N SER A 10 -14.00 -19.16 -11.29
CA SER A 10 -12.87 -18.98 -10.36
C SER A 10 -11.86 -17.95 -10.84
N GLN A 11 -11.71 -17.76 -12.14
CA GLN A 11 -10.73 -16.84 -12.70
C GLN A 11 -11.17 -16.28 -14.05
N LEU A 12 -10.95 -14.98 -14.25
CA LEU A 12 -10.99 -14.28 -15.52
C LEU A 12 -9.64 -13.65 -15.81
N THR A 13 -9.20 -13.69 -17.06
CA THR A 13 -8.03 -12.96 -17.53
C THR A 13 -8.43 -11.99 -18.63
N VAL A 14 -7.80 -10.81 -18.63
CA VAL A 14 -8.03 -9.77 -19.64
C VAL A 14 -6.68 -9.34 -20.19
N ASP A 15 -6.61 -9.29 -21.52
CA ASP A 15 -5.54 -8.64 -22.28
C ASP A 15 -6.04 -7.24 -22.65
N ALA A 16 -5.74 -6.26 -21.80
CA ALA A 16 -6.20 -4.89 -21.99
C ALA A 16 -5.40 -4.15 -23.08
N ALA A 17 -4.15 -4.55 -23.29
CA ALA A 17 -3.27 -3.98 -24.30
C ALA A 17 -3.52 -4.58 -25.70
N ARG A 18 -4.16 -5.75 -25.77
CA ARG A 18 -4.42 -6.50 -27.01
C ARG A 18 -3.14 -6.95 -27.72
N ASP A 19 -2.12 -7.28 -26.95
CA ASP A 19 -0.84 -7.80 -27.47
C ASP A 19 -0.74 -9.33 -27.46
N GLY A 20 -1.81 -10.02 -27.01
CA GLY A 20 -1.89 -11.46 -26.89
C GLY A 20 -1.46 -11.99 -25.52
N LYS A 21 -1.13 -11.12 -24.57
CA LYS A 21 -0.76 -11.48 -23.18
C LYS A 21 -1.75 -10.89 -22.20
N PRO A 22 -2.37 -11.69 -21.33
CA PRO A 22 -3.18 -11.15 -20.26
C PRO A 22 -2.33 -10.32 -19.29
N ASN A 23 -2.84 -9.15 -18.93
CA ASN A 23 -2.22 -8.26 -17.94
C ASN A 23 -3.14 -7.97 -16.74
N ILE A 24 -4.36 -8.50 -16.74
CA ILE A 24 -5.29 -8.44 -15.61
C ILE A 24 -5.79 -9.84 -15.30
N TYR A 25 -5.68 -10.25 -14.03
CA TYR A 25 -6.09 -11.54 -13.52
C TYR A 25 -7.10 -11.35 -12.38
N SER A 26 -8.36 -11.68 -12.64
CA SER A 26 -9.43 -11.56 -11.64
C SER A 26 -9.72 -12.93 -11.03
N TYR A 27 -9.60 -13.05 -9.73
CA TYR A 27 -9.94 -14.23 -8.96
C TYR A 27 -11.33 -14.06 -8.35
N MET A 28 -12.18 -15.05 -8.50
CA MET A 28 -13.61 -14.96 -8.24
C MET A 28 -14.10 -16.13 -7.38
N ASP A 29 -15.16 -15.87 -6.59
CA ASP A 29 -16.06 -16.89 -6.05
C ASP A 29 -17.41 -16.72 -6.73
N GLY A 30 -17.62 -17.45 -7.83
CA GLY A 30 -18.78 -17.32 -8.69
C GLY A 30 -18.87 -15.94 -9.34
N LYS A 31 -19.84 -15.11 -8.93
CA LYS A 31 -20.01 -13.75 -9.45
C LYS A 31 -19.30 -12.67 -8.65
N LYS A 32 -18.63 -13.04 -7.54
CA LYS A 32 -17.99 -12.09 -6.64
C LYS A 32 -16.50 -12.03 -6.89
N PHE A 33 -15.96 -10.84 -6.95
CA PHE A 33 -14.51 -10.64 -6.95
C PHE A 33 -13.95 -10.91 -5.55
N VAL A 34 -12.85 -11.64 -5.49
CA VAL A 34 -12.04 -11.87 -4.29
C VAL A 34 -10.77 -11.04 -4.37
N ARG A 35 -10.08 -11.12 -5.51
CA ARG A 35 -8.84 -10.39 -5.77
C ARG A 35 -8.69 -10.12 -7.25
N ILE A 36 -8.12 -8.96 -7.60
CA ILE A 36 -7.65 -8.65 -8.95
C ILE A 36 -6.16 -8.35 -8.88
N GLU A 37 -5.40 -8.94 -9.79
CA GLU A 37 -3.96 -8.70 -9.98
C GLU A 37 -3.75 -8.01 -11.31
N ILE A 38 -2.93 -6.95 -11.33
CA ILE A 38 -2.72 -6.10 -12.49
C ILE A 38 -1.21 -5.94 -12.71
N ASP A 39 -0.77 -6.29 -13.91
CA ASP A 39 0.54 -5.94 -14.48
C ASP A 39 0.29 -4.68 -15.33
N LYS A 40 0.62 -3.52 -14.78
CA LYS A 40 0.24 -2.23 -15.38
C LYS A 40 1.20 -1.80 -16.47
N ASP A 41 2.49 -2.10 -16.30
CA ASP A 41 3.54 -1.72 -17.24
C ASP A 41 3.93 -2.84 -18.22
N GLU A 42 3.25 -4.02 -18.10
CA GLU A 42 3.37 -5.17 -19.00
C GLU A 42 4.77 -5.79 -19.02
N ASP A 43 5.51 -5.67 -17.91
CA ASP A 43 6.84 -6.28 -17.78
C ASP A 43 6.79 -7.76 -17.37
N GLY A 44 5.58 -8.31 -17.17
CA GLY A 44 5.33 -9.69 -16.75
C GLY A 44 5.32 -9.89 -15.24
N LYS A 45 5.38 -8.82 -14.47
CA LYS A 45 5.26 -8.84 -13.01
C LYS A 45 4.02 -8.08 -12.57
N ILE A 46 3.42 -8.51 -11.48
CA ILE A 46 2.24 -7.83 -10.95
C ILE A 46 2.69 -6.60 -10.16
N ASP A 47 2.07 -5.45 -10.47
CA ASP A 47 2.31 -4.17 -9.79
C ASP A 47 1.29 -3.85 -8.72
N ARG A 48 0.06 -4.37 -8.89
CA ARG A 48 -1.08 -4.00 -8.07
C ARG A 48 -1.97 -5.20 -7.80
N TRP A 49 -2.39 -5.33 -6.55
CA TRP A 49 -3.35 -6.34 -6.06
C TRP A 49 -4.52 -5.62 -5.40
N GLU A 50 -5.73 -5.83 -5.90
CA GLU A 50 -6.95 -5.30 -5.29
C GLU A 50 -7.67 -6.43 -4.57
N TYR A 51 -7.93 -6.24 -3.28
CA TYR A 51 -8.64 -7.19 -2.43
C TYR A 51 -10.04 -6.68 -2.14
N TYR A 52 -11.04 -7.50 -2.41
CA TYR A 52 -12.45 -7.16 -2.29
C TYR A 52 -13.09 -7.79 -1.08
N GLY A 53 -13.85 -6.98 -0.33
CA GLY A 53 -14.66 -7.45 0.79
C GLY A 53 -15.98 -8.08 0.37
N PRO A 54 -16.78 -8.55 1.36
CA PRO A 54 -18.09 -9.19 1.11
C PRO A 54 -19.08 -8.28 0.38
N ASN A 55 -18.95 -6.96 0.54
CA ASN A 55 -19.77 -5.93 -0.10
C ASN A 55 -19.30 -5.54 -1.51
N GLN A 56 -18.30 -6.26 -2.06
CA GLN A 56 -17.67 -6.00 -3.36
C GLN A 56 -17.00 -4.62 -3.48
N LYS A 57 -16.60 -4.04 -2.36
CA LYS A 57 -15.75 -2.85 -2.31
C LYS A 57 -14.30 -3.25 -2.07
N ILE A 58 -13.37 -2.47 -2.57
CA ILE A 58 -11.94 -2.65 -2.29
C ILE A 58 -11.69 -2.35 -0.81
N GLU A 59 -11.13 -3.32 -0.09
CA GLU A 59 -10.73 -3.17 1.32
C GLU A 59 -9.24 -2.83 1.45
N LYS A 60 -8.43 -3.38 0.57
CA LYS A 60 -6.98 -3.21 0.59
C LYS A 60 -6.42 -3.27 -0.82
N VAL A 61 -5.41 -2.46 -1.08
CA VAL A 61 -4.63 -2.51 -2.32
C VAL A 61 -3.17 -2.79 -1.99
N GLY A 62 -2.64 -3.92 -2.47
CA GLY A 62 -1.21 -4.19 -2.46
C GLY A 62 -0.52 -3.52 -3.64
N LEU A 63 0.69 -3.03 -3.44
CA LEU A 63 1.49 -2.37 -4.46
C LEU A 63 2.91 -2.94 -4.45
N SER A 64 3.51 -3.05 -5.63
CA SER A 64 4.95 -3.29 -5.81
C SER A 64 5.62 -1.97 -6.17
N ARG A 65 6.09 -1.22 -5.15
CA ARG A 65 6.78 0.07 -5.37
C ARG A 65 8.18 -0.12 -5.97
N SER A 66 8.78 -1.27 -5.72
CA SER A 66 10.09 -1.65 -6.28
C SER A 66 10.02 -2.29 -7.66
N ASN A 67 8.82 -2.54 -8.17
CA ASN A 67 8.56 -3.20 -9.46
C ASN A 67 9.24 -4.57 -9.60
N ASP A 68 9.30 -5.33 -8.50
CA ASP A 68 9.88 -6.68 -8.47
C ASP A 68 8.83 -7.81 -8.49
N GLY A 69 7.53 -7.44 -8.54
CA GLY A 69 6.41 -8.39 -8.52
C GLY A 69 6.03 -8.83 -7.11
N ARG A 70 6.55 -8.19 -6.06
CA ARG A 70 6.22 -8.46 -4.66
C ARG A 70 5.53 -7.26 -4.04
N GLN A 71 4.57 -7.51 -3.17
CA GLN A 71 3.92 -6.45 -2.41
C GLN A 71 4.89 -5.90 -1.35
N ASP A 72 5.21 -4.63 -1.44
CA ASP A 72 6.03 -3.89 -0.47
C ASP A 72 5.28 -2.70 0.14
N ALA A 73 4.05 -2.44 -0.31
CA ALA A 73 3.17 -1.46 0.30
C ALA A 73 1.69 -1.90 0.22
N TRP A 74 0.89 -1.47 1.19
CA TRP A 74 -0.54 -1.81 1.31
C TRP A 74 -1.34 -0.56 1.64
N ALA A 75 -2.19 -0.14 0.70
CA ALA A 75 -3.07 1.01 0.87
C ALA A 75 -4.45 0.58 1.36
N TYR A 76 -4.99 1.33 2.32
CA TYR A 76 -6.33 1.18 2.88
C TYR A 76 -7.14 2.43 2.60
N GLN A 77 -8.38 2.24 2.19
CA GLN A 77 -9.30 3.32 1.86
C GLN A 77 -10.23 3.64 3.03
N ASP A 78 -10.67 4.89 3.10
CA ASP A 78 -11.77 5.30 3.98
C ASP A 78 -13.14 4.97 3.37
N ALA A 79 -14.22 5.38 4.06
CA ALA A 79 -15.59 5.15 3.61
C ALA A 79 -15.91 5.84 2.26
N ASP A 80 -15.19 6.90 1.91
CA ASP A 80 -15.37 7.67 0.68
C ASP A 80 -14.51 7.15 -0.48
N GLY A 81 -13.71 6.11 -0.23
CA GLY A 81 -12.81 5.50 -1.20
C GLY A 81 -11.48 6.24 -1.41
N ALA A 82 -11.19 7.25 -0.58
CA ALA A 82 -9.90 7.91 -0.56
C ALA A 82 -8.88 7.09 0.25
N VAL A 83 -7.60 7.19 -0.10
CA VAL A 83 -6.54 6.56 0.70
C VAL A 83 -6.48 7.21 2.07
N ALA A 84 -6.63 6.41 3.13
CA ALA A 84 -6.55 6.83 4.53
C ALA A 84 -5.20 6.45 5.17
N LYS A 85 -4.64 5.30 4.78
CA LYS A 85 -3.41 4.75 5.35
C LYS A 85 -2.65 3.95 4.30
N ILE A 86 -1.32 4.05 4.30
CA ILE A 86 -0.44 3.13 3.56
C ILE A 86 0.57 2.54 4.55
N GLU A 87 0.63 1.22 4.60
CA GLU A 87 1.67 0.45 5.28
C GLU A 87 2.78 0.12 4.29
N VAL A 88 4.04 0.24 4.68
CA VAL A 88 5.19 0.06 3.79
C VAL A 88 6.22 -0.85 4.44
N SER A 89 6.75 -1.79 3.66
CA SER A 89 7.94 -2.56 3.98
C SER A 89 9.15 -1.91 3.30
N THR A 90 9.81 -0.99 4.00
CA THR A 90 10.93 -0.23 3.41
C THR A 90 12.17 -1.09 3.19
N HIS A 91 12.29 -2.20 3.92
CA HIS A 91 13.37 -3.18 3.78
C HIS A 91 13.05 -4.30 2.76
N HIS A 92 11.87 -4.26 2.13
CA HIS A 92 11.42 -5.28 1.15
C HIS A 92 11.40 -6.73 1.67
N ASP A 93 11.25 -6.91 2.97
CA ASP A 93 11.18 -8.22 3.65
C ASP A 93 9.75 -8.68 3.94
N GLY A 94 8.76 -7.87 3.52
CA GLY A 94 7.33 -8.11 3.75
C GLY A 94 6.84 -7.71 5.14
N LYS A 95 7.72 -7.19 6.01
CA LYS A 95 7.35 -6.65 7.32
C LYS A 95 7.10 -5.15 7.21
N VAL A 96 5.95 -4.71 7.72
CA VAL A 96 5.63 -3.30 7.79
C VAL A 96 6.50 -2.64 8.86
N ASN A 97 7.27 -1.66 8.45
CA ASN A 97 8.09 -0.85 9.34
C ASN A 97 7.85 0.66 9.18
N ARG A 98 7.01 1.06 8.23
CA ARG A 98 6.59 2.44 8.04
C ARG A 98 5.08 2.50 7.82
N VAL A 99 4.40 3.46 8.43
CA VAL A 99 2.97 3.73 8.24
C VAL A 99 2.79 5.20 7.88
N GLU A 100 2.12 5.45 6.78
CA GLU A 100 1.76 6.77 6.26
C GLU A 100 0.27 7.01 6.46
N TYR A 101 -0.11 8.15 7.00
CA TYR A 101 -1.50 8.53 7.26
C TYR A 101 -1.90 9.70 6.37
N TYR A 102 -3.03 9.54 5.72
CA TYR A 102 -3.57 10.47 4.73
C TYR A 102 -4.91 11.02 5.19
N SER A 103 -5.17 12.28 4.88
CA SER A 103 -6.48 12.91 5.00
C SER A 103 -6.87 13.49 3.65
N LYS A 104 -8.04 13.09 3.14
CA LYS A 104 -8.54 13.49 1.81
C LYS A 104 -7.51 13.29 0.68
N GLY A 105 -6.74 12.20 0.77
CA GLY A 105 -5.70 11.86 -0.20
C GLY A 105 -4.38 12.65 -0.07
N VAL A 106 -4.22 13.46 0.98
CA VAL A 106 -2.99 14.22 1.26
C VAL A 106 -2.28 13.59 2.45
N LEU A 107 -0.97 13.36 2.32
CA LEU A 107 -0.13 12.84 3.39
C LEU A 107 -0.02 13.87 4.51
N GLU A 108 -0.37 13.48 5.75
CA GLU A 108 -0.32 14.33 6.94
C GLU A 108 0.79 13.95 7.92
N ARG A 109 1.03 12.66 8.09
CA ARG A 109 2.06 12.16 9.00
C ARG A 109 2.53 10.76 8.61
N ALA A 110 3.73 10.41 9.03
CA ALA A 110 4.27 9.06 8.93
C ALA A 110 5.01 8.67 10.20
N GLU A 111 5.02 7.37 10.47
CA GLU A 111 5.73 6.73 11.57
C GLU A 111 6.60 5.62 11.00
N GLU A 112 7.82 5.48 11.49
CA GLU A 112 8.76 4.47 11.00
C GLU A 112 9.52 3.84 12.18
N ASP A 113 9.61 2.51 12.14
CA ASP A 113 10.44 1.67 12.99
C ASP A 113 11.70 1.31 12.17
N GLY A 114 12.77 2.06 12.37
CA GLY A 114 13.99 1.90 11.58
C GLY A 114 14.89 0.79 12.09
N ASP A 115 14.84 0.46 13.38
CA ASP A 115 15.68 -0.57 14.00
C ASP A 115 14.99 -1.95 14.11
N GLY A 116 13.66 -2.01 13.84
CA GLY A 116 12.91 -3.26 13.80
C GLY A 116 12.53 -3.82 15.18
N ASP A 117 12.50 -2.99 16.22
CA ASP A 117 12.12 -3.41 17.57
C ASP A 117 10.61 -3.47 17.81
N GLY A 118 9.81 -3.06 16.80
CA GLY A 118 8.35 -3.04 16.84
C GLY A 118 7.76 -1.73 17.35
N ARG A 119 8.58 -0.70 17.59
CA ARG A 119 8.17 0.65 18.00
C ARG A 119 8.69 1.67 17.01
N ALA A 120 7.89 2.71 16.74
CA ALA A 120 8.35 3.80 15.90
C ALA A 120 9.50 4.55 16.61
N ASP A 121 10.57 4.82 15.87
CA ASP A 121 11.71 5.62 16.28
C ASP A 121 11.87 6.91 15.46
N LYS A 122 11.02 7.08 14.44
CA LYS A 122 10.98 8.27 13.59
C LYS A 122 9.54 8.67 13.29
N TRP A 123 9.25 9.95 13.39
CA TRP A 123 7.94 10.55 13.07
C TRP A 123 8.12 11.72 12.13
N GLU A 124 7.27 11.79 11.13
CA GLU A 124 7.23 12.86 10.15
C GLU A 124 5.86 13.54 10.18
N THR A 125 5.81 14.86 10.10
CA THR A 125 4.57 15.60 9.88
C THR A 125 4.63 16.41 8.60
N TYR A 126 3.49 16.50 7.93
CA TYR A 126 3.35 17.14 6.63
C TYR A 126 2.23 18.17 6.68
N GLU A 127 2.38 19.23 5.93
CA GLU A 127 1.35 20.25 5.70
C GLU A 127 1.23 20.50 4.19
N ASN A 128 0.03 20.32 3.63
CA ASN A 128 -0.21 20.41 2.19
C ASN A 128 0.72 19.51 1.35
N GLY A 129 1.08 18.33 1.89
CA GLY A 129 2.00 17.38 1.25
C GLY A 129 3.49 17.72 1.37
N ALA A 130 3.85 18.83 2.03
CA ALA A 130 5.23 19.21 2.28
C ALA A 130 5.68 18.78 3.68
N LEU A 131 6.87 18.19 3.80
CA LEU A 131 7.46 17.80 5.08
C LEU A 131 7.76 19.06 5.91
N ILE A 132 7.21 19.12 7.14
CA ILE A 132 7.40 20.25 8.06
C ILE A 132 8.22 19.89 9.28
N THR A 133 8.09 18.69 9.83
CA THR A 133 8.93 18.23 10.94
C THR A 133 9.36 16.78 10.76
N VAL A 134 10.56 16.47 11.29
CA VAL A 134 11.01 15.11 11.51
C VAL A 134 11.48 15.00 12.97
N SER A 135 10.95 14.01 13.68
CA SER A 135 11.32 13.71 15.05
C SER A 135 11.93 12.32 15.15
N PHE A 136 12.90 12.16 16.05
CA PHE A 136 13.60 10.90 16.27
C PHE A 136 13.62 10.56 17.78
N ASP A 137 13.53 9.28 18.08
CA ASP A 137 13.83 8.68 19.38
C ASP A 137 15.23 8.05 19.33
N THR A 138 16.26 8.83 19.58
CA THR A 138 17.65 8.36 19.51
C THR A 138 18.05 7.49 20.71
N LYS A 139 17.23 7.48 21.76
CA LYS A 139 17.48 6.77 23.02
C LYS A 139 16.63 5.50 23.18
N HIS A 140 15.80 5.18 22.19
CA HIS A 140 14.90 4.00 22.18
C HIS A 140 13.97 3.94 23.41
N THR A 141 13.43 5.09 23.81
CA THR A 141 12.52 5.23 24.96
C THR A 141 11.04 5.13 24.58
N GLY A 142 10.73 5.19 23.28
CA GLY A 142 9.38 5.30 22.73
C GLY A 142 8.87 6.73 22.64
N VAL A 143 9.71 7.71 22.95
CA VAL A 143 9.38 9.14 22.91
C VAL A 143 10.48 9.90 22.16
N ALA A 144 10.07 10.77 21.23
CA ALA A 144 11.02 11.59 20.48
C ALA A 144 11.85 12.48 21.42
N ASP A 145 13.16 12.46 21.23
CA ASP A 145 14.11 13.31 21.95
C ASP A 145 14.78 14.36 21.05
N THR A 146 14.64 14.25 19.75
CA THR A 146 15.23 15.17 18.76
C THR A 146 14.19 15.51 17.72
N THR A 147 14.04 16.80 17.38
CA THR A 147 13.10 17.26 16.33
C THR A 147 13.76 18.31 15.46
N ILE A 148 13.63 18.14 14.14
CA ILE A 148 13.99 19.10 13.12
C ILE A 148 12.71 19.75 12.61
N ASP A 149 12.61 21.08 12.65
CA ASP A 149 11.46 21.85 12.16
C ASP A 149 11.88 22.70 10.96
N TYR A 150 11.51 22.27 9.77
CA TYR A 150 11.86 22.91 8.50
C TYR A 150 11.16 24.25 8.27
N ARG A 151 10.08 24.57 9.02
CA ARG A 151 9.42 25.88 8.93
C ARG A 151 10.29 26.99 9.48
N LYS A 152 11.19 26.70 10.40
CA LYS A 152 12.10 27.68 11.05
C LYS A 152 13.28 28.06 10.16
N GLU A 153 13.57 27.29 9.13
CA GLU A 153 14.70 27.52 8.22
C GLU A 153 14.36 28.47 7.06
N LYS A 154 13.08 28.83 6.90
CA LYS A 154 12.57 29.71 5.83
C LYS A 154 12.49 31.17 6.27
N LYS A 155 13.54 31.72 6.82
CA LYS A 155 13.62 33.17 7.10
C LYS A 155 14.46 33.90 6.04
#